data_fbf38a496360250dc5a25b10b8c281c4
#
_entry.id   fbf38a496360250dc5a25b10b8c281c4
#
_cell.length_a   1.000
_cell.length_b   1.000
_cell.length_c   1.000
_cell.angle_alpha   90.00
_cell.angle_beta   90.00
_cell.angle_gamma   90.00
#
_symmetry.space_group_name_H-M   'P 1'
#
loop_
_entity.id
_entity.type
_entity.pdbx_description
1 polymer ?
#
loop_
_entity_poly.entity_id
_entity_poly.type
_entity_poly.pdbx_seq_one_letter_code
_entity_poly.pdbx_strand_id
1 'polypeptide(L)'
;GRLYQHLVREQRLLGSVNAYVSGEVDPGLFVFTAQLLPSTTVEQAEAALLREIEILQTEKIDEYELEKIKNKFEANTLFGELNVMNKAMNLGFYEMLGDLPLINREVTIYRSQTAEQIADFSRRTFRPENRSTLIYRAKQ
;
A
#
# COMPACT_ATOMS: atom_id res chain seq x y z
N GLY A 1 -1.50 3.33 9.56
CA GLY A 1 -0.41 3.56 8.58
C GLY A 1 -0.08 5.05 8.50
N ARG A 2 1.06 5.38 7.92
CA ARG A 2 1.59 6.75 7.77
C ARG A 2 0.57 7.70 7.13
N LEU A 3 -0.01 7.35 5.99
CA LEU A 3 -1.02 8.18 5.31
C LEU A 3 -2.20 8.52 6.22
N TYR A 4 -2.71 7.56 6.96
CA TYR A 4 -3.82 7.80 7.89
C TYR A 4 -3.41 8.72 9.04
N GLN A 5 -2.21 8.50 9.61
CA GLN A 5 -1.69 9.33 10.68
C GLN A 5 -1.56 10.80 10.24
N HIS A 6 -0.87 11.02 9.12
CA HIS A 6 -0.58 12.38 8.66
C HIS A 6 -1.81 13.07 8.05
N LEU A 7 -2.52 12.41 7.12
CA LEU A 7 -3.57 13.08 6.33
C LEU A 7 -4.94 13.10 7.01
N VAL A 8 -5.23 12.10 7.86
CA VAL A 8 -6.52 12.02 8.55
C VAL A 8 -6.44 12.59 9.97
N ARG A 9 -5.44 12.18 10.77
CA ARG A 9 -5.38 12.57 12.18
C ARG A 9 -4.72 13.92 12.40
N GLU A 10 -3.57 14.17 11.81
CA GLU A 10 -2.77 15.37 12.05
C GLU A 10 -3.26 16.54 11.22
N GLN A 11 -3.25 16.40 9.89
CA GLN A 11 -3.64 17.48 8.97
C GLN A 11 -5.15 17.64 8.83
N ARG A 12 -5.93 16.61 9.14
CA ARG A 12 -7.41 16.61 9.04
C ARG A 12 -7.92 17.06 7.67
N LEU A 13 -7.27 16.62 6.62
CA LEU A 13 -7.67 16.89 5.25
C LEU A 13 -8.64 15.84 4.73
N LEU A 14 -8.50 14.60 5.20
CA LEU A 14 -9.25 13.44 4.71
C LEU A 14 -10.09 12.83 5.82
N GLY A 15 -11.26 12.32 5.45
CA GLY A 15 -12.09 11.47 6.31
C GLY A 15 -11.59 10.02 6.33
N SER A 16 -11.06 9.56 5.19
CA SER A 16 -10.42 8.25 5.06
C SER A 16 -9.37 8.26 3.98
N VAL A 17 -8.38 7.37 4.09
CA VAL A 17 -7.37 7.11 3.06
C VAL A 17 -6.99 5.65 3.07
N ASN A 18 -6.89 5.03 1.89
CA ASN A 18 -6.38 3.67 1.71
C ASN A 18 -5.35 3.65 0.59
N ALA A 19 -4.42 2.71 0.68
CA ALA A 19 -3.44 2.41 -0.35
C ALA A 19 -3.31 0.90 -0.48
N TYR A 20 -3.42 0.39 -1.69
CA TYR A 20 -3.34 -1.05 -1.96
C TYR A 20 -2.88 -1.30 -3.39
N VAL A 21 -2.40 -2.52 -3.62
CA VAL A 21 -2.13 -3.02 -4.97
C VAL A 21 -3.32 -3.87 -5.39
N SER A 22 -3.85 -3.65 -6.59
CA SER A 22 -4.83 -4.57 -7.17
C SER A 22 -4.09 -5.88 -7.48
N GLY A 23 -4.44 -6.93 -6.73
CA GLY A 23 -3.83 -8.25 -6.88
C GLY A 23 -4.42 -8.97 -8.09
N GLU A 24 -3.78 -8.83 -9.23
CA GLU A 24 -4.13 -9.51 -10.49
C GLU A 24 -3.03 -10.53 -10.82
N VAL A 25 -3.32 -11.48 -11.73
CA VAL A 25 -2.31 -12.38 -12.29
C VAL A 25 -1.32 -11.58 -13.15
N ASP A 26 -1.85 -10.61 -13.90
CA ASP A 26 -1.07 -9.62 -14.64
C ASP A 26 -0.66 -8.43 -13.77
N PRO A 27 0.30 -7.59 -14.22
CA PRO A 27 0.69 -6.40 -13.51
C PRO A 27 -0.52 -5.49 -13.19
N GLY A 28 -0.77 -5.30 -11.90
CA GLY A 28 -1.90 -4.52 -11.40
C GLY A 28 -1.57 -3.03 -11.22
N LEU A 29 -2.48 -2.34 -10.57
CA LEU A 29 -2.35 -0.92 -10.24
C LEU A 29 -2.00 -0.75 -8.76
N PHE A 30 -1.15 0.23 -8.45
CA PHE A 30 -1.07 0.77 -7.11
C PHE A 30 -2.12 1.86 -6.94
N VAL A 31 -3.10 1.62 -6.08
CA VAL A 31 -4.28 2.46 -5.95
C VAL A 31 -4.26 3.20 -4.63
N PHE A 32 -4.43 4.52 -4.69
CA PHE A 32 -4.75 5.35 -3.54
C PHE A 32 -6.20 5.79 -3.62
N THR A 33 -6.97 5.59 -2.57
CA THR A 33 -8.33 6.10 -2.46
C THR A 33 -8.45 7.02 -1.25
N ALA A 34 -9.12 8.15 -1.40
CA ALA A 34 -9.30 9.11 -0.32
C ALA A 34 -10.72 9.69 -0.36
N GLN A 35 -11.27 9.91 0.82
CA GLN A 35 -12.50 10.67 1.00
C GLN A 35 -12.14 12.01 1.62
N LEU A 36 -12.48 13.10 0.95
CA LEU A 36 -12.19 14.44 1.41
C LEU A 36 -13.16 14.86 2.53
N LEU A 37 -12.68 15.68 3.45
CA LEU A 37 -13.57 16.41 4.35
C LEU A 37 -14.23 17.58 3.61
N PRO A 38 -15.42 18.06 4.05
CA PRO A 38 -16.13 19.16 3.37
C PRO A 38 -15.33 20.46 3.24
N SER A 39 -14.36 20.67 4.14
CA SER A 39 -13.48 21.86 4.15
C SER A 39 -12.23 21.71 3.27
N THR A 40 -12.01 20.56 2.64
CA THR A 40 -10.79 20.24 1.89
C THR A 40 -11.08 20.27 0.39
N THR A 41 -10.26 21.00 -0.37
CA THR A 41 -10.34 20.96 -1.83
C THR A 41 -9.61 19.73 -2.40
N VAL A 42 -9.95 19.36 -3.63
CA VAL A 42 -9.28 18.24 -4.32
C VAL A 42 -7.79 18.52 -4.47
N GLU A 43 -7.44 19.74 -4.81
CA GLU A 43 -6.05 20.17 -5.04
C GLU A 43 -5.22 20.08 -3.74
N GLN A 44 -5.82 20.45 -2.60
CA GLN A 44 -5.17 20.29 -1.29
C GLN A 44 -4.93 18.82 -0.94
N ALA A 45 -5.93 17.98 -1.15
CA ALA A 45 -5.82 16.54 -0.87
C ALA A 45 -4.79 15.86 -1.78
N GLU A 46 -4.79 16.18 -3.08
CA GLU A 46 -3.83 15.65 -4.03
C GLU A 46 -2.41 16.09 -3.69
N ALA A 47 -2.19 17.38 -3.42
CA ALA A 47 -0.88 17.90 -3.05
C ALA A 47 -0.35 17.23 -1.76
N ALA A 48 -1.20 17.05 -0.75
CA ALA A 48 -0.83 16.40 0.49
C ALA A 48 -0.46 14.91 0.27
N LEU A 49 -1.22 14.19 -0.55
CA LEU A 49 -0.92 12.79 -0.89
C LEU A 49 0.40 12.67 -1.67
N LEU A 50 0.63 13.54 -2.66
CA LEU A 50 1.87 13.55 -3.43
C LEU A 50 3.08 13.87 -2.57
N ARG A 51 2.94 14.75 -1.58
CA ARG A 51 4.00 15.03 -0.61
C ARG A 51 4.39 13.80 0.21
N GLU A 52 3.42 13.00 0.64
CA GLU A 52 3.71 11.73 1.35
C GLU A 52 4.44 10.73 0.46
N ILE A 53 4.13 10.70 -0.84
CA ILE A 53 4.85 9.89 -1.82
C ILE A 53 6.28 10.42 -2.02
N GLU A 54 6.46 11.73 -2.12
CA GLU A 54 7.78 12.36 -2.25
C GLU A 54 8.68 12.04 -1.04
N ILE A 55 8.13 12.06 0.15
CA ILE A 55 8.84 11.66 1.38
C ILE A 55 9.35 10.21 1.25
N LEU A 56 8.54 9.29 0.75
CA LEU A 56 8.96 7.90 0.53
C LEU A 56 10.08 7.77 -0.51
N GLN A 57 10.18 8.70 -1.45
CA GLN A 57 11.19 8.70 -2.51
C GLN A 57 12.52 9.32 -2.07
N THR A 58 12.46 10.29 -1.17
CA THR A 58 13.59 11.16 -0.80
C THR A 58 14.15 10.89 0.60
N GLU A 59 13.29 10.48 1.52
CA GLU A 59 13.68 10.23 2.90
C GLU A 59 13.83 8.73 3.16
N LYS A 60 14.78 8.38 4.01
CA LYS A 60 14.95 7.01 4.47
C LYS A 60 13.84 6.65 5.46
N ILE A 61 13.10 5.59 5.16
CA ILE A 61 12.11 5.04 6.11
C ILE A 61 12.83 4.67 7.41
N ASP A 62 12.24 5.05 8.54
CA ASP A 62 12.73 4.66 9.86
C ASP A 62 12.73 3.13 10.01
N GLU A 63 13.81 2.60 10.55
CA GLU A 63 14.00 1.15 10.70
C GLU A 63 12.94 0.53 11.62
N TYR A 64 12.52 1.24 12.64
CA TYR A 64 11.44 0.80 13.54
C TYR A 64 10.09 0.71 12.79
N GLU A 65 9.77 1.70 11.94
CA GLU A 65 8.57 1.67 11.11
C GLU A 65 8.60 0.48 10.15
N LEU A 66 9.73 0.25 9.50
CA LEU A 66 9.91 -0.85 8.57
C LEU A 66 9.72 -2.21 9.27
N GLU A 67 10.37 -2.43 10.40
CA GLU A 67 10.23 -3.66 11.17
C GLU A 67 8.80 -3.87 11.69
N LYS A 68 8.13 -2.81 12.11
CA LYS A 68 6.71 -2.87 12.52
C LYS A 68 5.81 -3.35 11.37
N ILE A 69 6.07 -2.89 10.14
CA ILE A 69 5.31 -3.32 8.96
C ILE A 69 5.59 -4.77 8.62
N LYS A 70 6.85 -5.20 8.66
CA LYS A 70 7.26 -6.60 8.45
C LYS A 70 6.60 -7.54 9.45
N ASN A 71 6.66 -7.19 10.73
CA ASN A 71 6.04 -7.97 11.79
C ASN A 71 4.51 -8.06 11.64
N LYS A 72 3.87 -6.96 11.21
CA LYS A 72 2.44 -6.96 10.95
C LYS A 72 2.07 -7.86 9.76
N PHE A 73 2.87 -7.83 8.69
CA PHE A 73 2.66 -8.69 7.53
C PHE A 73 2.76 -10.16 7.92
N GLU A 74 3.85 -10.54 8.57
CA GLU A 74 4.08 -11.91 9.05
C GLU A 74 2.95 -12.40 9.96
N ALA A 75 2.57 -11.59 10.95
CA ALA A 75 1.46 -11.93 11.84
C ALA A 75 0.14 -12.14 11.08
N ASN A 76 -0.20 -11.25 10.14
CA ASN A 76 -1.42 -11.37 9.35
C ASN A 76 -1.41 -12.63 8.47
N THR A 77 -0.27 -12.98 7.88
CA THR A 77 -0.10 -14.21 7.09
C THR A 77 -0.33 -15.44 7.97
N LEU A 78 0.35 -15.51 9.12
CA LEU A 78 0.21 -16.64 10.06
C LEU A 78 -1.22 -16.78 10.57
N PHE A 79 -1.88 -15.68 10.97
CA PHE A 79 -3.28 -15.72 11.41
C PHE A 79 -4.24 -16.08 10.26
N GLY A 80 -3.96 -15.64 9.03
CA GLY A 80 -4.73 -16.00 7.85
C GLY A 80 -4.72 -17.51 7.57
N GLU A 81 -3.59 -18.18 7.83
CA GLU A 81 -3.45 -19.61 7.63
C GLU A 81 -4.18 -20.49 8.66
N LEU A 82 -4.61 -19.92 9.79
CA LEU A 82 -5.45 -20.65 10.76
C LEU A 82 -6.84 -20.99 10.18
N ASN A 83 -7.29 -20.24 9.20
CA ASN A 83 -8.54 -20.51 8.51
C ASN A 83 -8.28 -21.48 7.35
N VAL A 84 -8.85 -22.68 7.42
CA VAL A 84 -8.68 -23.75 6.40
C VAL A 84 -9.14 -23.28 5.00
N MET A 85 -10.23 -22.51 4.91
CA MET A 85 -10.71 -21.99 3.65
C MET A 85 -9.70 -20.98 3.02
N ASN A 86 -9.18 -20.06 3.83
CA ASN A 86 -8.16 -19.13 3.36
C ASN A 86 -6.90 -19.87 2.88
N LYS A 87 -6.48 -20.89 3.62
CA LYS A 87 -5.34 -21.71 3.23
C LYS A 87 -5.57 -22.44 1.91
N ALA A 88 -6.75 -23.01 1.71
CA ALA A 88 -7.13 -23.68 0.47
C ALA A 88 -7.17 -22.68 -0.71
N MET A 89 -7.75 -21.50 -0.52
CA MET A 89 -7.79 -20.45 -1.54
C MET A 89 -6.39 -19.96 -1.90
N ASN A 90 -5.51 -19.75 -0.92
CA ASN A 90 -4.13 -19.34 -1.16
C ASN A 90 -3.37 -20.41 -1.94
N LEU A 91 -3.48 -21.68 -1.58
CA LEU A 91 -2.86 -22.77 -2.32
C LEU A 91 -3.32 -22.80 -3.79
N GLY A 92 -4.62 -22.65 -4.04
CA GLY A 92 -5.17 -22.57 -5.40
C GLY A 92 -4.65 -21.36 -6.16
N PHE A 93 -4.52 -20.20 -5.50
CA PHE A 93 -3.98 -18.98 -6.12
C PHE A 93 -2.51 -19.12 -6.51
N TYR A 94 -1.66 -19.62 -5.61
CA TYR A 94 -0.24 -19.82 -5.92
C TYR A 94 0.01 -20.92 -6.96
N GLU A 95 -0.86 -21.94 -7.02
CA GLU A 95 -0.82 -22.94 -8.09
C GLU A 95 -1.17 -22.29 -9.44
N MET A 96 -2.19 -21.43 -9.50
CA MET A 96 -2.54 -20.67 -10.72
C MET A 96 -1.40 -19.75 -11.18
N LEU A 97 -0.62 -19.17 -10.25
CA LEU A 97 0.56 -18.38 -10.59
C LEU A 97 1.74 -19.22 -11.11
N GLY A 98 1.66 -20.54 -11.03
CA GLY A 98 2.75 -21.45 -11.41
C GLY A 98 3.92 -21.50 -10.43
N ASP A 99 3.78 -20.98 -9.24
CA ASP A 99 4.82 -20.99 -8.18
C ASP A 99 4.20 -21.31 -6.81
N LEU A 100 3.67 -22.51 -6.66
CA LEU A 100 3.11 -22.97 -5.38
C LEU A 100 4.10 -22.84 -4.20
N PRO A 101 5.42 -23.11 -4.34
CA PRO A 101 6.39 -22.90 -3.27
C PRO A 101 6.50 -21.45 -2.77
N LEU A 102 6.01 -20.46 -3.52
CA LEU A 102 6.04 -19.06 -3.15
C LEU A 102 5.26 -18.81 -1.84
N ILE A 103 4.19 -19.56 -1.57
CA ILE A 103 3.41 -19.47 -0.32
C ILE A 103 4.30 -19.60 0.93
N ASN A 104 5.34 -20.42 0.89
CA ASN A 104 6.28 -20.62 2.01
C ASN A 104 7.45 -19.62 2.02
N ARG A 105 7.64 -18.88 0.93
CA ARG A 105 8.75 -17.91 0.78
C ARG A 105 8.32 -16.47 0.91
N GLU A 106 7.03 -16.19 0.80
CA GLU A 106 6.51 -14.83 0.73
C GLU A 106 6.90 -14.01 1.97
N VAL A 107 6.75 -14.55 3.17
CA VAL A 107 7.17 -13.87 4.41
C VAL A 107 8.66 -13.56 4.39
N THR A 108 9.49 -14.50 3.94
CA THR A 108 10.95 -14.30 3.83
C THR A 108 11.29 -13.19 2.84
N ILE A 109 10.59 -13.14 1.71
CA ILE A 109 10.75 -12.09 0.69
C ILE A 109 10.38 -10.72 1.27
N TYR A 110 9.26 -10.62 1.99
CA TYR A 110 8.87 -9.37 2.66
C TYR A 110 9.88 -8.95 3.72
N ARG A 111 10.36 -9.88 4.54
CA ARG A 111 11.35 -9.58 5.57
C ARG A 111 12.70 -9.15 5.02
N SER A 112 13.07 -9.61 3.84
CA SER A 112 14.32 -9.23 3.18
C SER A 112 14.32 -7.81 2.59
N GLN A 113 13.14 -7.17 2.47
CA GLN A 113 13.04 -5.83 1.88
C GLN A 113 13.74 -4.78 2.75
N THR A 114 14.47 -3.89 2.10
CA THR A 114 15.18 -2.78 2.77
C THR A 114 14.50 -1.44 2.50
N ALA A 115 14.76 -0.45 3.35
CA ALA A 115 14.26 0.91 3.14
C ALA A 115 14.71 1.49 1.79
N GLU A 116 15.92 1.16 1.35
CA GLU A 116 16.45 1.59 0.05
C GLU A 116 15.69 0.99 -1.13
N GLN A 117 15.41 -0.33 -1.08
CA GLN A 117 14.61 -1.00 -2.10
C GLN A 117 13.20 -0.42 -2.21
N ILE A 118 12.58 -0.05 -1.08
CA ILE A 118 11.26 0.60 -1.06
C ILE A 118 11.33 2.00 -1.69
N ALA A 119 12.35 2.79 -1.37
CA ALA A 119 12.56 4.11 -1.97
C ALA A 119 12.81 4.00 -3.48
N ASP A 120 13.62 3.03 -3.92
CA ASP A 120 13.87 2.78 -5.35
C ASP A 120 12.61 2.36 -6.09
N PHE A 121 11.83 1.47 -5.51
CA PHE A 121 10.54 1.08 -6.07
C PHE A 121 9.59 2.28 -6.18
N SER A 122 9.51 3.10 -5.12
CA SER A 122 8.69 4.30 -5.08
C SER A 122 9.08 5.28 -6.20
N ARG A 123 10.38 5.55 -6.39
CA ARG A 123 10.89 6.42 -7.46
C ARG A 123 10.54 5.93 -8.86
N ARG A 124 10.60 4.62 -9.09
CA ARG A 124 10.28 4.03 -10.40
C ARG A 124 8.79 3.98 -10.68
N THR A 125 7.98 3.73 -9.66
CA THR A 125 6.54 3.46 -9.79
C THR A 125 5.71 4.74 -9.75
N PHE A 126 5.97 5.62 -8.78
CA PHE A 126 5.16 6.82 -8.53
C PHE A 126 5.67 8.05 -9.29
N ARG A 127 5.89 7.89 -10.59
CA ARG A 127 6.27 9.00 -11.47
C ARG A 127 5.02 9.72 -11.97
N PRO A 128 5.10 11.04 -12.23
CA PRO A 128 3.97 11.81 -12.77
C PRO A 128 3.36 11.20 -14.03
N GLU A 129 4.20 10.67 -14.94
CA GLU A 129 3.79 10.07 -16.21
C GLU A 129 3.05 8.74 -16.04
N ASN A 130 3.20 8.11 -14.87
CA ASN A 130 2.61 6.82 -14.53
C ASN A 130 1.36 6.95 -13.66
N ARG A 131 0.79 8.16 -13.57
CA ARG A 131 -0.33 8.47 -12.69
C ARG A 131 -1.60 8.77 -13.48
N SER A 132 -2.71 8.22 -13.00
CA SER A 132 -4.06 8.63 -13.38
C SER A 132 -4.83 9.05 -12.14
N THR A 133 -5.57 10.14 -12.21
CA THR A 133 -6.39 10.65 -11.11
C THR A 133 -7.86 10.64 -11.53
N LEU A 134 -8.71 10.00 -10.72
CA LEU A 134 -10.16 10.01 -10.87
C LEU A 134 -10.79 10.80 -9.72
N ILE A 135 -11.59 11.80 -10.06
CA ILE A 135 -12.31 12.63 -9.10
C ILE A 135 -13.80 12.33 -9.22
N TYR A 136 -14.38 11.79 -8.14
CA TYR A 136 -15.80 11.59 -8.04
C TYR A 136 -16.44 12.65 -7.14
N ARG A 137 -17.45 13.34 -7.65
CA ARG A 137 -18.23 14.34 -6.90
C ARG A 137 -19.68 13.89 -6.82
N ALA A 138 -20.27 13.96 -5.63
CA ALA A 138 -21.72 13.78 -5.48
C ALA A 138 -22.46 14.86 -6.27
N LYS A 139 -23.52 14.48 -6.97
CA LYS A 139 -24.48 15.47 -7.51
C LYS A 139 -25.14 16.18 -6.35
N GLN A 140 -25.13 17.51 -6.40
CA GLN A 140 -25.97 18.35 -5.56
C GLN A 140 -27.44 18.22 -5.99
#